data_1325f55a96a03371d174a488c196b503
#
_entry.id   1325f55a96a03371d174a488c196b503
#
_cell.length_a   1.000
_cell.length_b   1.000
_cell.length_c   1.000
_cell.angle_alpha   90.00
_cell.angle_beta   90.00
_cell.angle_gamma   90.00
#
_symmetry.space_group_name_H-M   'P 1'
#
loop_
_entity.id
_entity.type
_entity.pdbx_description
1 polymer ?
#
loop_
_entity_poly.entity_id
_entity_poly.type
_entity_poly.pdbx_seq_one_letter_code
_entity_poly.pdbx_strand_id
1 'polypeptide(L)'
;MAAAHGQMKCKLYPSAFSGEMVFQVNTVNEQSYEGVAPNHYVASSTQPTKDGTDGKVKVRVLSNGGKEARVSVPDGQILSVSADKVHE
;
A
#
# COMPACT_ATOMS: atom_id res chain seq x y z
N MET A 1 14.33 17.82 -0.70
CA MET A 1 13.51 17.41 -1.83
C MET A 1 12.22 16.78 -1.35
N ALA A 2 11.11 17.16 -1.90
CA ALA A 2 9.83 16.60 -1.50
C ALA A 2 9.70 15.16 -1.97
N ALA A 3 9.07 14.31 -1.15
CA ALA A 3 8.77 12.94 -1.55
C ALA A 3 7.71 12.96 -2.66
N ALA A 4 7.83 12.04 -3.59
CA ALA A 4 6.84 11.89 -4.65
C ALA A 4 5.62 11.15 -4.12
N HIS A 5 4.47 11.41 -4.72
CA HIS A 5 3.27 10.62 -4.46
C HIS A 5 3.19 9.48 -5.46
N GLY A 6 2.73 8.33 -5.02
CA GLY A 6 2.60 7.17 -5.88
C GLY A 6 1.55 6.22 -5.35
N GLN A 7 1.46 5.08 -6.01
CA GLN A 7 0.57 4.00 -5.61
C GLN A 7 1.37 2.72 -5.45
N MET A 8 0.98 1.92 -4.46
CA MET A 8 1.64 0.64 -4.18
C MET A 8 0.64 -0.48 -4.34
N LYS A 9 1.02 -1.51 -5.09
CA LYS A 9 0.21 -2.71 -5.24
C LYS A 9 0.11 -3.42 -3.90
N CYS A 10 -1.08 -3.84 -3.54
CA CYS A 10 -1.35 -4.50 -2.28
C CYS A 10 -2.59 -5.36 -2.38
N LYS A 11 -2.86 -6.09 -1.31
CA LYS A 11 -4.11 -6.82 -1.15
C LYS A 11 -5.02 -6.01 -0.23
N LEU A 12 -6.28 -5.89 -0.60
CA LEU A 12 -7.26 -5.10 0.16
C LEU A 12 -8.28 -6.02 0.80
N TYR A 13 -8.62 -5.71 2.03
CA TYR A 13 -9.62 -6.45 2.81
C TYR A 13 -10.60 -5.45 3.43
N PRO A 14 -11.85 -5.87 3.66
CA PRO A 14 -12.79 -5.00 4.36
C PRO A 14 -12.31 -4.71 5.78
N SER A 15 -12.57 -3.50 6.26
CA SER A 15 -12.31 -3.15 7.65
C SER A 15 -13.60 -3.33 8.46
N ALA A 16 -13.45 -3.47 9.78
CA ALA A 16 -14.58 -3.47 10.69
C ALA A 16 -15.26 -2.09 10.76
N PHE A 17 -14.56 -1.03 10.33
CA PHE A 17 -15.09 0.32 10.37
C PHE A 17 -15.39 0.80 8.96
N SER A 18 -16.49 1.54 8.80
CA SER A 18 -16.81 2.13 7.51
C SER A 18 -15.82 3.26 7.21
N GLY A 19 -15.60 3.53 5.93
CA GLY A 19 -14.73 4.61 5.51
C GLY A 19 -13.26 4.24 5.41
N GLU A 20 -12.89 3.00 5.71
CA GLU A 20 -11.51 2.57 5.65
C GLU A 20 -11.39 1.12 5.17
N MET A 21 -10.21 0.74 4.76
CA MET A 21 -9.89 -0.63 4.33
C MET A 21 -8.57 -1.06 4.92
N VAL A 22 -8.42 -2.37 5.08
CA VAL A 22 -7.14 -2.96 5.47
C VAL A 22 -6.36 -3.26 4.20
N PHE A 23 -5.09 -2.85 4.15
CA PHE A 23 -4.20 -3.23 3.06
C PHE A 23 -3.11 -4.14 3.60
N GLN A 24 -2.68 -5.08 2.78
CA GLN A 24 -1.62 -6.03 3.13
C GLN A 24 -0.59 -6.03 2.00
N VAL A 25 0.67 -5.95 2.36
CA VAL A 25 1.77 -5.96 1.41
C VAL A 25 2.94 -6.75 2.01
N ASN A 26 3.70 -7.42 1.15
CA ASN A 26 4.93 -8.08 1.58
C ASN A 26 6.11 -7.12 1.38
N THR A 27 6.93 -6.98 2.41
CA THR A 27 8.13 -6.18 2.36
C THR A 27 9.28 -6.97 1.71
N VAL A 28 10.39 -6.29 1.47
CA VAL A 28 11.57 -6.95 0.86
C VAL A 28 12.15 -8.04 1.75
N ASN A 29 11.86 -8.01 3.05
CA ASN A 29 12.29 -9.06 3.98
C ASN A 29 11.29 -10.22 4.03
N GLU A 30 10.34 -10.27 3.11
CA GLU A 30 9.29 -11.27 3.02
C GLU A 30 8.40 -11.31 4.25
N GLN A 31 8.30 -10.20 4.96
CA GLN A 31 7.37 -10.04 6.08
C GLN A 31 6.10 -9.40 5.59
N SER A 32 4.98 -9.90 6.09
CA SER A 32 3.68 -9.32 5.77
C SER A 32 3.42 -8.11 6.66
N TYR A 33 3.04 -7.00 6.04
CA TYR A 33 2.62 -5.81 6.77
C TYR A 33 1.15 -5.56 6.50
N GLU A 34 0.38 -5.33 7.54
CA GLU A 34 -1.02 -4.95 7.43
C GLU A 34 -1.23 -3.59 8.06
N GLY A 35 -1.95 -2.73 7.36
CA GLY A 35 -2.29 -1.42 7.86
C GLY A 35 -3.68 -1.03 7.43
N VAL A 36 -4.11 0.14 7.85
CA VAL A 36 -5.44 0.67 7.57
C VAL A 36 -5.28 1.96 6.78
N ALA A 37 -6.11 2.12 5.76
CA ALA A 37 -6.10 3.32 4.93
C ALA A 37 -7.52 3.81 4.71
N PRO A 38 -7.74 5.15 4.69
CA PRO A 38 -9.05 5.70 4.32
C PRO A 38 -9.44 5.24 2.91
N ASN A 39 -10.73 5.09 2.67
CA ASN A 39 -11.22 4.59 1.38
C ASN A 39 -10.71 5.38 0.18
N HIS A 40 -10.55 6.69 0.33
CA HIS A 40 -10.08 7.52 -0.79
C HIS A 40 -8.58 7.36 -1.09
N TYR A 41 -7.87 6.59 -0.26
CA TYR A 41 -6.46 6.28 -0.51
C TYR A 41 -6.27 4.94 -1.21
N VAL A 42 -7.36 4.18 -1.43
CA VAL A 42 -7.25 2.85 -2.04
C VAL A 42 -8.02 2.80 -3.35
N ALA A 43 -7.60 1.91 -4.24
CA ALA A 43 -8.26 1.70 -5.51
C ALA A 43 -8.25 0.22 -5.84
N SER A 44 -9.38 -0.29 -6.27
CA SER A 44 -9.50 -1.65 -6.78
C SER A 44 -10.59 -1.69 -7.85
N SER A 45 -10.52 -2.68 -8.73
CA SER A 45 -11.51 -2.84 -9.78
C SER A 45 -12.80 -3.46 -9.28
N THR A 46 -12.76 -4.11 -8.12
CA THR A 46 -13.91 -4.75 -7.51
C THR A 46 -13.96 -4.44 -6.03
N GLN A 47 -15.12 -4.68 -5.42
CA GLN A 47 -15.28 -4.49 -3.99
C GLN A 47 -14.43 -5.54 -3.25
N PRO A 48 -13.61 -5.11 -2.27
CA PRO A 48 -12.81 -6.06 -1.53
C PRO A 48 -13.66 -7.08 -0.78
N THR A 49 -13.19 -8.33 -0.78
CA THR A 49 -13.82 -9.42 -0.08
C THR A 49 -12.96 -9.88 1.09
N LYS A 50 -13.51 -10.69 1.96
CA LYS A 50 -12.78 -11.21 3.12
C LYS A 50 -11.58 -12.07 2.73
N ASP A 51 -11.54 -12.57 1.49
CA ASP A 51 -10.42 -13.35 0.99
C ASP A 51 -9.31 -12.47 0.39
N GLY A 52 -9.54 -11.18 0.32
CA GLY A 52 -8.60 -10.21 -0.21
C GLY A 52 -8.79 -9.97 -1.69
N THR A 53 -8.57 -8.74 -2.13
CA THR A 53 -8.71 -8.33 -3.52
C THR A 53 -7.50 -7.53 -3.91
N ASP A 54 -6.94 -7.80 -5.08
CA ASP A 54 -5.81 -7.03 -5.57
C ASP A 54 -6.22 -5.58 -5.79
N GLY A 55 -5.39 -4.67 -5.33
CA GLY A 55 -5.64 -3.25 -5.46
C GLY A 55 -4.38 -2.44 -5.22
N LYS A 56 -4.57 -1.16 -4.99
CA LYS A 56 -3.47 -0.23 -4.77
C LYS A 56 -3.82 0.71 -3.64
N VAL A 57 -2.79 1.17 -2.94
CA VAL A 57 -2.93 2.17 -1.90
C VAL A 57 -2.01 3.34 -2.22
N LYS A 58 -2.47 4.56 -1.99
CA LYS A 58 -1.65 5.75 -2.17
C LYS A 58 -0.58 5.79 -1.11
N VAL A 59 0.65 6.09 -1.53
CA VAL A 59 1.81 6.16 -0.64
C VAL A 59 2.65 7.37 -1.01
N ARG A 60 3.52 7.78 -0.10
CA ARG A 60 4.58 8.73 -0.41
C ARG A 60 5.83 7.94 -0.72
N VAL A 61 6.42 8.18 -1.88
CA VAL A 61 7.63 7.48 -2.29
C VAL A 61 8.82 8.27 -1.77
N LEU A 62 9.55 7.68 -0.83
CA LEU A 62 10.69 8.32 -0.20
C LEU A 62 11.96 8.09 -1.00
N SER A 63 12.11 6.91 -1.58
CA SER A 63 13.20 6.61 -2.51
C SER A 63 12.75 5.47 -3.41
N ASN A 64 13.19 5.50 -4.66
CA ASN A 64 12.86 4.48 -5.64
C ASN A 64 13.99 4.43 -6.66
N GLY A 65 15.11 3.82 -6.28
CA GLY A 65 16.27 3.72 -7.15
C GLY A 65 16.81 2.31 -7.16
N GLY A 66 16.34 1.47 -8.06
CA GLY A 66 16.82 0.11 -8.18
C GLY A 66 15.75 -0.90 -7.90
N LYS A 67 16.07 -1.91 -7.12
CA LYS A 67 15.18 -3.05 -6.87
C LYS A 67 14.23 -2.82 -5.72
N GLU A 68 14.51 -1.85 -4.86
CA GLU A 68 13.71 -1.57 -3.67
C GLU A 68 13.21 -0.14 -3.71
N ALA A 69 12.02 0.07 -3.17
CA ALA A 69 11.47 1.39 -2.94
C ALA A 69 11.12 1.52 -1.46
N ARG A 70 11.37 2.71 -0.90
CA ARG A 70 10.92 3.03 0.46
C ARG A 70 9.73 3.94 0.34
N VAL A 71 8.67 3.57 1.04
CA VAL A 71 7.41 4.29 0.96
C VAL A 71 6.88 4.54 2.37
N SER A 72 6.16 5.66 2.51
CA SER A 72 5.40 5.96 3.71
C SER A 72 3.93 5.64 3.42
N VAL A 73 3.36 4.74 4.19
CA VAL A 73 1.97 4.31 4.01
C VAL A 73 1.04 5.20 4.83
N PRO A 74 -0.29 5.20 4.53
CA PRO A 74 -1.21 6.15 5.17
C PRO A 74 -1.25 6.11 6.68
N ASP A 75 -0.93 4.99 7.30
CA ASP A 75 -0.91 4.88 8.76
C ASP A 75 0.40 5.38 9.40
N GLY A 76 1.31 5.92 8.59
CA GLY A 76 2.53 6.55 9.09
C GLY A 76 3.77 5.67 9.12
N GLN A 77 3.65 4.40 8.79
CA GLN A 77 4.80 3.50 8.78
C GLN A 77 5.61 3.67 7.50
N ILE A 78 6.90 3.37 7.59
CA ILE A 78 7.81 3.38 6.44
C ILE A 78 8.16 1.94 6.13
N LEU A 79 7.94 1.55 4.88
CA LEU A 79 8.17 0.18 4.43
C LEU A 79 9.18 0.18 3.28
N SER A 80 9.97 -0.90 3.21
CA SER A 80 10.81 -1.18 2.04
C SER A 80 10.15 -2.33 1.28
N VAL A 81 9.77 -2.05 0.04
CA VAL A 81 9.07 -3.01 -0.81
C VAL A 81 9.80 -3.13 -2.14
N SER A 82 9.47 -4.17 -2.89
CA SER A 82 10.01 -4.33 -4.23
C SER A 82 9.58 -3.14 -5.10
N ALA A 83 10.51 -2.59 -5.86
CA ALA A 83 10.25 -1.39 -6.66
C ALA A 83 9.14 -1.60 -7.69
N ASP A 84 8.94 -2.83 -8.15
CA ASP A 84 7.89 -3.12 -9.13
C ASP A 84 6.48 -3.04 -8.56
N LYS A 85 6.34 -2.94 -7.25
CA LYS A 85 5.03 -2.72 -6.61
C LYS A 85 4.62 -1.26 -6.57
N VAL A 86 5.54 -0.34 -6.88
CA VAL A 86 5.31 1.09 -6.71
C VAL A 86 5.26 1.77 -8.06
N HIS A 87 4.22 2.57 -8.29
CA HIS A 87 4.04 3.37 -9.49
C HIS A 87 3.87 4.83 -9.07
N GLU A 88 4.69 5.68 -9.63
CA GLU A 88 4.62 7.12 -9.39
C GLU A 88 3.70 7.82 -10.38
#